data_5c3f1316322da9da2c71627f39469581
#
_entry.id   5c3f1316322da9da2c71627f39469581
#
_cell.length_a   1.000
_cell.length_b   1.000
_cell.length_c   1.000
_cell.angle_alpha   90.00
_cell.angle_beta   90.00
_cell.angle_gamma   90.00
#
_symmetry.space_group_name_H-M   'P 1'
#
loop_
_entity.id
_entity.type
_entity.pdbx_description
1 polymer ?
#
loop_
_entity_poly.entity_id
_entity_poly.type
_entity_poly.pdbx_seq_one_letter_code
_entity_poly.pdbx_strand_id
1 'polypeptide(L)'
;MAAFIIGTEGSTYRKCGALMLFSAGAERFGLLSGGCLEGDLQDHALRLLASRERCAVRSYDSRGSDDPVWGLGLGCEGLMRVLLLKVDEHSGYEPLASLLRASESRQAAATAIDVASGEFTVCTTASIGRAASDGQNASALETVCAQRLAEGGARTAWLDTLHGRREIFSVAAEHAPTLLLCGAGPDAEPVAEFAARLGWQVTIVDHRSAYVDAARFPAHCRVIEVDIATLGEKIDLQHIDAAVVMSHHLTADGRYLAVLAKSNVAYVGLLGPAARRERLAAELGDRAARLRPRLYAPVGLDLGGRTPEAIALSIVAEIQAFLNGRRGAPFSAVHQGSLSPV
;
A
#
# COMPACT_ATOMS: atom_id res chain seq x y z
N MET A 1 6.44 16.88 -10.54
CA MET A 1 5.14 16.73 -11.22
C MET A 1 4.49 15.45 -10.76
N ALA A 2 3.25 15.49 -10.34
CA ALA A 2 2.44 14.31 -10.02
C ALA A 2 1.45 14.05 -11.16
N ALA A 3 1.27 12.79 -11.56
CA ALA A 3 0.30 12.33 -12.53
C ALA A 3 -0.65 11.33 -11.86
N PHE A 4 -1.92 11.69 -11.75
CA PHE A 4 -2.95 10.83 -11.15
C PHE A 4 -3.91 10.33 -12.23
N ILE A 5 -4.22 9.03 -12.23
CA ILE A 5 -5.38 8.55 -12.98
C ILE A 5 -6.64 9.03 -12.26
N ILE A 6 -7.40 9.90 -12.91
CA ILE A 6 -8.64 10.47 -12.36
C ILE A 6 -9.91 9.82 -12.92
N GLY A 7 -9.80 9.00 -13.94
CA GLY A 7 -10.92 8.27 -14.51
C GLY A 7 -10.47 7.19 -15.48
N THR A 8 -11.20 6.08 -15.50
CA THR A 8 -10.99 4.98 -16.44
C THR A 8 -12.32 4.40 -16.89
N GLU A 9 -12.39 3.99 -18.17
CA GLU A 9 -13.49 3.22 -18.73
C GLU A 9 -12.92 2.01 -19.49
N GLY A 10 -13.60 0.89 -19.47
CA GLY A 10 -13.15 -0.33 -20.13
C GLY A 10 -11.93 -0.97 -19.47
N SER A 11 -11.12 -1.66 -20.29
CA SER A 11 -9.92 -2.38 -19.83
C SER A 11 -8.71 -1.45 -19.77
N THR A 12 -8.24 -1.16 -18.55
CA THR A 12 -7.06 -0.31 -18.30
C THR A 12 -6.10 -1.02 -17.36
N TYR A 13 -4.78 -0.81 -17.55
CA TYR A 13 -3.72 -1.42 -16.73
C TYR A 13 -3.83 -1.01 -15.25
N ARG A 14 -3.99 0.27 -14.99
CA ARG A 14 -4.18 0.82 -13.63
C ARG A 14 -5.55 1.49 -13.53
N LYS A 15 -6.03 1.66 -12.31
CA LYS A 15 -7.34 2.24 -12.01
C LYS A 15 -7.21 3.65 -11.41
N CYS A 16 -8.34 4.33 -11.26
CA CYS A 16 -8.43 5.64 -10.62
C CYS A 16 -7.67 5.66 -9.28
N GLY A 17 -6.91 6.70 -9.03
CA GLY A 17 -6.04 6.87 -7.86
C GLY A 17 -4.58 6.46 -8.07
N ALA A 18 -4.25 5.72 -9.15
CA ALA A 18 -2.85 5.40 -9.43
C ALA A 18 -2.04 6.67 -9.67
N LEU A 19 -0.84 6.71 -9.09
CA LEU A 19 0.08 7.83 -9.09
C LEU A 19 1.38 7.47 -9.79
N MET A 20 1.92 8.43 -10.55
CA MET A 20 3.26 8.43 -11.09
C MET A 20 3.89 9.80 -10.88
N LEU A 21 5.20 9.85 -10.65
CA LEU A 21 5.94 11.09 -10.48
C LEU A 21 6.94 11.27 -11.62
N PHE A 22 7.13 12.53 -12.03
CA PHE A 22 8.16 12.96 -12.98
C PHE A 22 9.02 14.02 -12.33
N SER A 23 10.37 13.83 -12.35
CA SER A 23 11.32 14.86 -11.95
C SER A 23 11.59 15.84 -13.11
N ALA A 24 12.16 16.99 -12.79
CA ALA A 24 12.65 17.92 -13.80
C ALA A 24 13.83 17.34 -14.62
N GLY A 25 14.55 16.38 -14.05
CA GLY A 25 15.63 15.62 -14.71
C GLY A 25 15.14 14.44 -15.56
N ALA A 26 13.85 14.39 -15.87
CA ALA A 26 13.23 13.33 -16.67
C ALA A 26 13.24 11.92 -16.02
N GLU A 27 13.47 11.82 -14.72
CA GLU A 27 13.29 10.56 -13.99
C GLU A 27 11.81 10.26 -13.76
N ARG A 28 11.47 8.98 -13.70
CA ARG A 28 10.10 8.47 -13.54
C ARG A 28 10.02 7.56 -12.33
N PHE A 29 8.98 7.76 -11.50
CA PHE A 29 8.67 6.92 -10.35
C PHE A 29 7.22 6.48 -10.41
N GLY A 30 6.98 5.18 -10.43
CA GLY A 30 5.64 4.60 -10.62
C GLY A 30 5.35 4.24 -12.07
N LEU A 31 4.12 3.75 -12.32
CA LEU A 31 3.67 3.28 -13.63
C LEU A 31 2.15 3.45 -13.73
N LEU A 32 1.66 3.95 -14.87
CA LEU A 32 0.22 4.13 -15.13
C LEU A 32 -0.32 3.20 -16.22
N SER A 33 0.47 2.91 -17.26
CA SER A 33 -0.02 2.22 -18.47
C SER A 33 0.82 1.02 -18.92
N GLY A 34 1.83 0.62 -18.21
CA GLY A 34 2.71 -0.47 -18.65
C GLY A 34 3.74 -0.06 -19.71
N GLY A 35 4.00 1.23 -19.90
CA GLY A 35 5.05 1.77 -20.78
C GLY A 35 4.54 2.56 -21.99
N CYS A 36 3.27 2.43 -22.33
CA CYS A 36 2.74 2.99 -23.59
C CYS A 36 2.55 4.51 -23.55
N LEU A 37 2.09 5.06 -22.42
CA LEU A 37 1.70 6.46 -22.27
C LEU A 37 2.75 7.31 -21.55
N GLU A 38 3.68 6.67 -20.87
CA GLU A 38 4.63 7.32 -19.98
C GLU A 38 5.57 8.30 -20.71
N GLY A 39 5.89 8.04 -21.97
CA GLY A 39 6.70 8.94 -22.81
C GLY A 39 5.96 10.24 -23.10
N ASP A 40 4.74 10.17 -23.60
CA ASP A 40 3.90 11.34 -23.89
C ASP A 40 3.53 12.12 -22.62
N LEU A 41 3.20 11.39 -21.53
CA LEU A 41 2.96 12.00 -20.22
C LEU A 41 4.17 12.78 -19.71
N GLN A 42 5.39 12.25 -19.92
CA GLN A 42 6.62 12.92 -19.52
C GLN A 42 6.82 14.22 -20.31
N ASP A 43 6.60 14.22 -21.63
CA ASP A 43 6.70 15.40 -22.46
C ASP A 43 5.69 16.47 -22.04
N HIS A 44 4.47 16.05 -21.70
CA HIS A 44 3.45 16.96 -21.16
C HIS A 44 3.82 17.47 -19.76
N ALA A 45 4.36 16.62 -18.90
CA ALA A 45 4.82 17.00 -17.57
C ALA A 45 5.93 18.04 -17.62
N LEU A 46 6.93 17.86 -18.50
CA LEU A 46 8.04 18.83 -18.66
C LEU A 46 7.55 20.18 -19.22
N ARG A 47 6.62 20.17 -20.19
CA ARG A 47 6.00 21.39 -20.70
C ARG A 47 5.21 22.12 -19.62
N LEU A 48 4.43 21.38 -18.80
CA LEU A 48 3.66 21.96 -17.70
C LEU A 48 4.58 22.55 -16.62
N LEU A 49 5.69 21.87 -16.29
CA LEU A 49 6.69 22.39 -15.34
C LEU A 49 7.27 23.74 -15.79
N ALA A 50 7.47 23.94 -17.10
CA ALA A 50 7.96 25.18 -17.67
C ALA A 50 6.89 26.26 -17.82
N SER A 51 5.60 25.92 -17.69
CA SER A 51 4.47 26.86 -17.84
C SER A 51 4.10 27.53 -16.52
N ARG A 52 3.14 28.48 -16.58
CA ARG A 52 2.52 29.08 -15.38
C ARG A 52 1.32 28.29 -14.85
N GLU A 53 0.84 27.31 -15.61
CA GLU A 53 -0.31 26.49 -15.23
C GLU A 53 0.06 25.56 -14.07
N ARG A 54 -0.89 25.31 -13.19
CA ARG A 54 -0.71 24.41 -12.03
C ARG A 54 -1.03 22.96 -12.34
N CYS A 55 -1.97 22.75 -13.26
CA CYS A 55 -2.42 21.41 -13.63
C CYS A 55 -2.84 21.33 -15.09
N ALA A 56 -2.94 20.13 -15.61
CA ALA A 56 -3.50 19.83 -16.93
C ALA A 56 -4.10 18.42 -16.93
N VAL A 57 -5.15 18.23 -17.73
CA VAL A 57 -5.73 16.88 -17.94
C VAL A 57 -5.33 16.37 -19.30
N ARG A 58 -5.00 15.07 -19.37
CA ARG A 58 -4.79 14.30 -20.60
C ARG A 58 -5.74 13.12 -20.63
N SER A 59 -6.30 12.89 -21.82
CA SER A 59 -7.19 11.75 -22.07
C SER A 59 -6.58 10.87 -23.16
N TYR A 60 -6.52 9.58 -22.88
CA TYR A 60 -6.01 8.56 -23.77
C TYR A 60 -7.14 7.56 -24.02
N ASP A 61 -7.65 7.52 -25.23
CA ASP A 61 -8.74 6.61 -25.63
C ASP A 61 -8.22 5.58 -26.64
N SER A 62 -8.11 4.35 -26.21
CA SER A 62 -7.66 3.22 -27.04
C SER A 62 -8.81 2.31 -27.52
N ARG A 63 -10.06 2.74 -27.37
CA ARG A 63 -11.25 1.97 -27.76
C ARG A 63 -11.57 2.03 -29.27
N GLY A 64 -10.94 2.93 -30.02
CA GLY A 64 -11.17 3.09 -31.46
C GLY A 64 -10.07 2.46 -32.29
N SER A 65 -10.44 1.71 -33.32
CA SER A 65 -9.49 1.08 -34.26
C SER A 65 -8.80 2.06 -35.22
N ASP A 66 -9.21 3.32 -35.26
CA ASP A 66 -8.82 4.29 -36.30
C ASP A 66 -7.76 5.32 -35.85
N ASP A 67 -7.25 5.25 -34.62
CA ASP A 67 -6.16 6.13 -34.19
C ASP A 67 -4.81 5.53 -34.61
N PRO A 68 -4.10 6.15 -35.61
CA PRO A 68 -2.85 5.63 -36.14
C PRO A 68 -1.69 5.67 -35.12
N VAL A 69 -1.85 6.45 -34.01
CA VAL A 69 -0.82 6.59 -32.97
C VAL A 69 -1.08 5.62 -31.80
N TRP A 70 -2.34 5.40 -31.42
CA TRP A 70 -2.73 4.67 -30.23
C TRP A 70 -3.48 3.35 -30.50
N GLY A 71 -3.99 3.15 -31.72
CA GLY A 71 -4.81 1.97 -32.09
C GLY A 71 -4.04 0.71 -32.47
N LEU A 72 -2.74 0.77 -32.67
CA LEU A 72 -1.95 -0.37 -33.15
C LEU A 72 -1.36 -1.19 -31.98
N GLY A 73 -2.14 -2.16 -31.49
CA GLY A 73 -1.57 -3.27 -30.70
C GLY A 73 -1.38 -3.01 -29.21
N LEU A 74 -1.98 -1.99 -28.62
CA LEU A 74 -1.86 -1.68 -27.19
C LEU A 74 -2.76 -2.55 -26.31
N GLY A 75 -3.07 -3.74 -26.55
CA GLY A 75 -3.69 -4.72 -25.63
C GLY A 75 -4.74 -4.26 -24.59
N CYS A 76 -4.98 -2.96 -24.48
CA CYS A 76 -5.93 -2.32 -23.58
C CYS A 76 -6.99 -1.58 -24.39
N GLU A 77 -8.25 -2.01 -24.30
CA GLU A 77 -9.41 -1.33 -24.90
C GLU A 77 -10.10 -0.47 -23.85
N GLY A 78 -9.54 0.70 -23.56
CA GLY A 78 -10.06 1.57 -22.51
C GLY A 78 -9.76 3.05 -22.70
N LEU A 79 -10.50 3.88 -21.96
CA LEU A 79 -10.23 5.30 -21.77
C LEU A 79 -9.52 5.50 -20.45
N MET A 80 -8.47 6.32 -20.46
CA MET A 80 -7.75 6.75 -19.26
C MET A 80 -7.67 8.27 -19.25
N ARG A 81 -8.06 8.90 -18.15
CA ARG A 81 -7.90 10.32 -17.90
C ARG A 81 -6.86 10.53 -16.82
N VAL A 82 -5.86 11.37 -17.10
CA VAL A 82 -4.73 11.64 -16.20
C VAL A 82 -4.69 13.11 -15.88
N LEU A 83 -4.69 13.46 -14.60
CA LEU A 83 -4.42 14.78 -14.07
C LEU A 83 -2.93 14.92 -13.82
N LEU A 84 -2.28 15.85 -14.52
CA LEU A 84 -0.94 16.31 -14.21
C LEU A 84 -1.06 17.49 -13.24
N LEU A 85 -0.45 17.39 -12.08
CA LEU A 85 -0.43 18.42 -11.03
C LEU A 85 1.00 18.84 -10.75
N LYS A 86 1.28 20.13 -10.82
CA LYS A 86 2.59 20.67 -10.43
C LYS A 86 2.75 20.55 -8.92
N VAL A 87 3.77 19.79 -8.52
CA VAL A 87 4.23 19.65 -7.15
C VAL A 87 5.72 19.96 -7.14
N ASP A 88 6.10 21.05 -6.52
CA ASP A 88 7.46 21.60 -6.56
C ASP A 88 7.82 22.22 -5.21
N GLU A 89 9.02 22.77 -5.11
CA GLU A 89 9.52 23.41 -3.91
C GLU A 89 8.65 24.61 -3.48
N HIS A 90 8.11 25.38 -4.43
CA HIS A 90 7.26 26.53 -4.14
C HIS A 90 5.95 26.12 -3.49
N SER A 91 5.41 24.96 -3.86
CA SER A 91 4.21 24.39 -3.24
C SER A 91 4.53 23.61 -1.96
N GLY A 92 5.81 23.51 -1.54
CA GLY A 92 6.25 22.62 -0.49
C GLY A 92 5.97 21.14 -0.78
N TYR A 93 5.90 20.77 -2.07
CA TYR A 93 5.52 19.46 -2.58
C TYR A 93 4.12 19.00 -2.18
N GLU A 94 3.26 19.94 -1.77
CA GLU A 94 1.86 19.62 -1.44
C GLU A 94 1.03 19.28 -2.70
N PRO A 95 0.00 18.42 -2.59
CA PRO A 95 -0.51 17.73 -1.38
C PRO A 95 0.28 16.47 -1.00
N LEU A 96 1.26 16.03 -1.80
CA LEU A 96 1.97 14.77 -1.61
C LEU A 96 2.77 14.72 -0.30
N ALA A 97 3.41 15.84 0.07
CA ALA A 97 4.18 15.91 1.30
C ALA A 97 3.32 15.66 2.56
N SER A 98 2.08 16.20 2.58
CA SER A 98 1.15 15.95 3.68
C SER A 98 0.64 14.51 3.69
N LEU A 99 0.33 13.93 2.51
CA LEU A 99 -0.08 12.54 2.41
C LEU A 99 1.04 11.58 2.84
N LEU A 100 2.30 11.88 2.47
CA LEU A 100 3.46 11.08 2.88
C LEU A 100 3.66 11.12 4.40
N ARG A 101 3.67 12.33 4.99
CA ARG A 101 3.78 12.48 6.45
C ARG A 101 2.68 11.73 7.21
N ALA A 102 1.45 11.75 6.69
CA ALA A 102 0.35 11.00 7.26
C ALA A 102 0.57 9.48 7.16
N SER A 103 1.02 9.01 5.99
CA SER A 103 1.36 7.60 5.77
C SER A 103 2.46 7.12 6.71
N GLU A 104 3.54 7.90 6.88
CA GLU A 104 4.66 7.60 7.78
C GLU A 104 4.22 7.56 9.26
N SER A 105 3.34 8.47 9.65
CA SER A 105 2.76 8.51 11.01
C SER A 105 1.55 7.61 11.19
N ARG A 106 1.17 6.83 10.18
CA ARG A 106 -0.01 5.95 10.15
C ARG A 106 -1.33 6.67 10.46
N GLN A 107 -1.39 7.94 10.14
CA GLN A 107 -2.62 8.70 10.21
C GLN A 107 -3.38 8.58 8.89
N ALA A 108 -4.68 8.35 8.97
CA ALA A 108 -5.50 8.41 7.78
C ALA A 108 -5.51 9.84 7.24
N ALA A 109 -5.27 9.98 5.95
CA ALA A 109 -5.31 11.25 5.23
C ALA A 109 -5.95 11.08 3.86
N ALA A 110 -6.53 12.16 3.35
CA ALA A 110 -7.03 12.23 2.00
C ALA A 110 -6.74 13.60 1.41
N THR A 111 -6.72 13.70 0.08
CA THR A 111 -6.73 14.98 -0.62
C THR A 111 -7.91 15.05 -1.58
N ALA A 112 -8.44 16.26 -1.77
CA ALA A 112 -9.38 16.60 -2.82
C ALA A 112 -8.77 17.71 -3.67
N ILE A 113 -8.80 17.55 -4.99
CA ILE A 113 -8.15 18.42 -5.97
C ILE A 113 -9.20 18.85 -6.99
N ASP A 114 -9.34 20.14 -7.20
CA ASP A 114 -10.10 20.68 -8.32
C ASP A 114 -9.34 20.44 -9.61
N VAL A 115 -9.97 19.72 -10.53
CA VAL A 115 -9.31 19.24 -11.76
C VAL A 115 -8.98 20.38 -12.73
N ALA A 116 -9.73 21.48 -12.67
CA ALA A 116 -9.54 22.62 -13.57
C ALA A 116 -8.49 23.63 -13.07
N SER A 117 -8.47 23.90 -11.76
CA SER A 117 -7.56 24.90 -11.18
C SER A 117 -6.30 24.31 -10.54
N GLY A 118 -6.34 23.02 -10.18
CA GLY A 118 -5.28 22.40 -9.37
C GLY A 118 -5.29 22.87 -7.91
N GLU A 119 -6.33 23.58 -7.46
CA GLU A 119 -6.54 23.85 -6.04
C GLU A 119 -6.82 22.55 -5.31
N PHE A 120 -6.29 22.41 -4.10
CA PHE A 120 -6.46 21.19 -3.31
C PHE A 120 -6.66 21.50 -1.83
N THR A 121 -7.18 20.53 -1.13
CA THR A 121 -7.18 20.46 0.33
C THR A 121 -6.69 19.09 0.78
N VAL A 122 -6.11 19.02 1.99
CA VAL A 122 -5.72 17.76 2.64
C VAL A 122 -6.44 17.68 3.97
N CYS A 123 -7.11 16.56 4.20
CA CYS A 123 -7.77 16.26 5.47
C CYS A 123 -7.09 15.08 6.15
N THR A 124 -6.96 15.18 7.46
CA THR A 124 -6.56 14.07 8.34
C THR A 124 -7.65 13.87 9.39
N THR A 125 -7.63 12.74 10.09
CA THR A 125 -8.56 12.51 11.20
C THR A 125 -8.47 13.60 12.26
N ALA A 126 -7.29 14.17 12.51
CA ALA A 126 -7.08 15.26 13.46
C ALA A 126 -7.63 16.61 12.97
N SER A 127 -7.62 16.88 11.66
CA SER A 127 -8.11 18.14 11.10
C SER A 127 -9.65 18.21 11.05
N ILE A 128 -10.31 17.08 10.75
CA ILE A 128 -11.78 16.99 10.73
C ILE A 128 -12.36 17.23 12.13
N GLY A 129 -11.72 16.70 13.17
CA GLY A 129 -12.15 16.95 14.54
C GLY A 129 -12.11 18.41 14.96
N ARG A 130 -11.17 19.21 14.40
CA ARG A 130 -11.07 20.66 14.66
C ARG A 130 -12.10 21.48 13.89
N ALA A 131 -12.30 21.18 12.60
CA ALA A 131 -13.30 21.89 11.79
C ALA A 131 -14.74 21.72 12.30
N ALA A 132 -15.05 20.55 12.85
CA ALA A 132 -16.35 20.29 13.48
C ALA A 132 -16.57 21.11 14.78
N SER A 133 -15.49 21.49 15.52
CA SER A 133 -15.58 22.30 16.72
C SER A 133 -15.70 23.81 16.45
N ASP A 134 -15.19 24.27 15.28
CA ASP A 134 -15.11 25.72 14.99
C ASP A 134 -16.31 26.27 14.22
N GLY A 135 -17.31 25.43 13.90
CA GLY A 135 -18.58 25.88 13.29
C GLY A 135 -18.44 26.55 11.91
N GLN A 136 -17.31 26.38 11.22
CA GLN A 136 -17.09 26.94 9.88
C GLN A 136 -17.81 26.08 8.83
N ASN A 137 -18.46 26.74 7.87
CA ASN A 137 -18.99 26.08 6.68
C ASN A 137 -17.82 25.48 5.87
N ALA A 138 -17.70 24.16 5.87
CA ALA A 138 -16.68 23.45 5.12
C ALA A 138 -16.79 23.78 3.62
N SER A 139 -15.67 24.05 2.96
CA SER A 139 -15.63 24.21 1.50
C SER A 139 -16.04 22.92 0.79
N ALA A 140 -16.44 23.02 -0.49
CA ALA A 140 -16.77 21.83 -1.28
C ALA A 140 -15.61 20.81 -1.33
N LEU A 141 -14.37 21.30 -1.39
CA LEU A 141 -13.17 20.46 -1.35
C LEU A 141 -13.00 19.74 0.00
N GLU A 142 -13.22 20.46 1.10
CA GLU A 142 -13.14 19.87 2.45
C GLU A 142 -14.18 18.78 2.67
N THR A 143 -15.41 19.01 2.19
CA THR A 143 -16.48 18.02 2.29
C THR A 143 -16.14 16.74 1.53
N VAL A 144 -15.66 16.85 0.28
CA VAL A 144 -15.25 15.69 -0.52
C VAL A 144 -14.03 14.99 0.07
N CYS A 145 -13.09 15.78 0.61
CA CYS A 145 -11.89 15.26 1.25
C CYS A 145 -12.24 14.44 2.51
N ALA A 146 -13.12 14.97 3.35
CA ALA A 146 -13.62 14.27 4.55
C ALA A 146 -14.36 12.97 4.19
N GLN A 147 -15.20 13.00 3.15
CA GLN A 147 -15.87 11.81 2.64
C GLN A 147 -14.85 10.78 2.15
N ARG A 148 -13.84 11.19 1.38
CA ARG A 148 -12.80 10.30 0.88
C ARG A 148 -11.98 9.68 1.99
N LEU A 149 -11.67 10.45 3.03
CA LEU A 149 -10.99 9.95 4.21
C LEU A 149 -11.78 8.81 4.89
N ALA A 150 -13.10 8.93 4.95
CA ALA A 150 -13.95 7.91 5.57
C ALA A 150 -14.13 6.66 4.68
N GLU A 151 -14.24 6.84 3.35
CA GLU A 151 -14.51 5.75 2.41
C GLU A 151 -13.25 5.03 1.91
N GLY A 152 -12.07 5.70 1.96
CA GLY A 152 -10.83 5.20 1.35
C GLY A 152 -10.85 5.24 -0.17
N GLY A 153 -9.75 4.78 -0.80
CA GLY A 153 -9.62 4.68 -2.26
C GLY A 153 -9.55 6.03 -2.99
N ALA A 154 -9.99 6.06 -4.25
CA ALA A 154 -9.96 7.27 -5.08
C ALA A 154 -11.23 7.41 -5.92
N ARG A 155 -11.64 8.65 -6.18
CA ARG A 155 -12.84 8.96 -6.97
C ARG A 155 -12.75 10.34 -7.60
N THR A 156 -13.35 10.48 -8.77
CA THR A 156 -13.67 11.77 -9.40
C THR A 156 -15.17 11.97 -9.42
N ALA A 157 -15.63 13.16 -9.05
CA ALA A 157 -17.03 13.52 -9.02
C ALA A 157 -17.24 14.96 -9.46
N TRP A 158 -18.40 15.23 -10.05
CA TRP A 158 -18.86 16.58 -10.36
C TRP A 158 -19.68 17.13 -9.20
N LEU A 159 -19.36 18.34 -8.77
CA LEU A 159 -20.06 19.05 -7.71
C LEU A 159 -20.64 20.35 -8.23
N ASP A 160 -21.85 20.65 -7.83
CA ASP A 160 -22.45 21.97 -8.01
C ASP A 160 -22.02 22.86 -6.84
N THR A 161 -21.32 23.97 -7.17
CA THR A 161 -20.85 24.96 -6.20
C THR A 161 -21.45 26.33 -6.48
N LEU A 162 -21.30 27.25 -5.57
CA LEU A 162 -21.74 28.65 -5.77
C LEU A 162 -21.08 29.33 -7.00
N HIS A 163 -19.93 28.81 -7.46
CA HIS A 163 -19.18 29.30 -8.60
C HIS A 163 -19.33 28.44 -9.87
N GLY A 164 -20.35 27.57 -9.91
CA GLY A 164 -20.64 26.66 -11.01
C GLY A 164 -20.24 25.22 -10.74
N ARG A 165 -20.41 24.36 -11.74
CA ARG A 165 -20.12 22.92 -11.66
C ARG A 165 -18.62 22.69 -11.77
N ARG A 166 -18.03 22.00 -10.77
CA ARG A 166 -16.60 21.71 -10.68
C ARG A 166 -16.36 20.20 -10.66
N GLU A 167 -15.31 19.75 -11.33
CA GLU A 167 -14.85 18.37 -11.29
C GLU A 167 -13.78 18.23 -10.22
N ILE A 168 -14.04 17.38 -9.22
CA ILE A 168 -13.13 17.18 -8.09
C ILE A 168 -12.61 15.74 -8.11
N PHE A 169 -11.31 15.59 -8.16
CA PHE A 169 -10.63 14.32 -7.91
C PHE A 169 -10.27 14.23 -6.43
N SER A 170 -10.51 13.08 -5.83
CA SER A 170 -10.15 12.83 -4.43
C SER A 170 -9.51 11.47 -4.26
N VAL A 171 -8.50 11.38 -3.39
CA VAL A 171 -7.77 10.15 -3.09
C VAL A 171 -7.39 10.11 -1.62
N ALA A 172 -7.60 8.94 -0.98
CA ALA A 172 -7.12 8.67 0.36
C ALA A 172 -5.68 8.11 0.28
N ALA A 173 -4.85 8.54 1.22
CA ALA A 173 -3.53 7.95 1.41
C ALA A 173 -3.69 6.59 2.10
N GLU A 174 -3.15 5.57 1.49
CA GLU A 174 -2.98 4.27 2.12
C GLU A 174 -1.64 4.26 2.86
N HIS A 175 -1.61 3.74 4.08
CA HIS A 175 -0.34 3.55 4.77
C HIS A 175 0.32 2.26 4.27
N ALA A 176 1.65 2.28 4.22
CA ALA A 176 2.41 1.10 3.87
C ALA A 176 2.20 0.01 4.94
N PRO A 177 1.91 -1.24 4.56
CA PRO A 177 1.83 -2.35 5.50
C PRO A 177 3.11 -2.49 6.32
N THR A 178 2.96 -2.85 7.60
CA THR A 178 4.07 -3.08 8.53
C THR A 178 4.21 -4.56 8.84
N LEU A 179 5.38 -5.10 8.56
CA LEU A 179 5.75 -6.49 8.80
C LEU A 179 6.79 -6.60 9.91
N LEU A 180 6.52 -7.41 10.93
CA LEU A 180 7.47 -7.79 11.96
C LEU A 180 7.98 -9.21 11.69
N LEU A 181 9.29 -9.36 11.47
CA LEU A 181 9.96 -10.66 11.39
C LEU A 181 10.63 -10.99 12.72
N CYS A 182 10.19 -12.03 13.38
CA CYS A 182 10.76 -12.55 14.63
C CYS A 182 11.74 -13.67 14.32
N GLY A 183 13.00 -13.31 14.13
CA GLY A 183 14.10 -14.13 13.67
C GLY A 183 14.80 -13.49 12.47
N ALA A 184 16.12 -13.30 12.57
CA ALA A 184 16.97 -12.72 11.53
C ALA A 184 17.88 -13.80 10.88
N GLY A 185 17.37 -15.03 10.74
CA GLY A 185 18.03 -16.11 10.01
C GLY A 185 18.18 -15.79 8.52
N PRO A 186 18.98 -16.60 7.77
CA PRO A 186 19.20 -16.37 6.34
C PRO A 186 17.90 -16.40 5.50
N ASP A 187 16.90 -17.13 5.94
CA ASP A 187 15.57 -17.20 5.30
C ASP A 187 14.69 -15.98 5.55
N ALA A 188 15.04 -15.12 6.52
CA ALA A 188 14.37 -13.84 6.72
C ALA A 188 14.78 -12.79 5.65
N GLU A 189 15.96 -12.92 5.04
CA GLU A 189 16.47 -12.00 4.03
C GLU A 189 15.54 -11.92 2.82
N PRO A 190 15.20 -13.01 2.11
CA PRO A 190 14.32 -12.93 0.96
C PRO A 190 12.88 -12.52 1.33
N VAL A 191 12.39 -12.81 2.55
CA VAL A 191 11.08 -12.30 3.01
C VAL A 191 11.12 -10.78 3.12
N ALA A 192 12.17 -10.23 3.74
CA ALA A 192 12.36 -8.79 3.86
C ALA A 192 12.53 -8.12 2.49
N GLU A 193 13.28 -8.73 1.56
CA GLU A 193 13.46 -8.22 0.19
C GLU A 193 12.16 -8.15 -0.60
N PHE A 194 11.33 -9.21 -0.60
CA PHE A 194 10.06 -9.20 -1.30
C PHE A 194 9.08 -8.20 -0.68
N ALA A 195 8.98 -8.15 0.64
CA ALA A 195 8.13 -7.20 1.35
C ALA A 195 8.56 -5.74 1.06
N ALA A 196 9.86 -5.47 1.08
CA ALA A 196 10.43 -4.18 0.77
C ALA A 196 10.14 -3.73 -0.68
N ARG A 197 10.23 -4.65 -1.66
CA ARG A 197 9.86 -4.38 -3.06
C ARG A 197 8.37 -4.07 -3.24
N LEU A 198 7.51 -4.53 -2.34
CA LEU A 198 6.09 -4.17 -2.27
C LEU A 198 5.84 -2.83 -1.55
N GLY A 199 6.89 -2.17 -1.05
CA GLY A 199 6.80 -0.90 -0.32
C GLY A 199 6.41 -1.08 1.15
N TRP A 200 6.52 -2.28 1.72
CA TRP A 200 6.18 -2.52 3.12
C TRP A 200 7.28 -2.00 4.05
N GLN A 201 6.88 -1.56 5.23
CA GLN A 201 7.80 -1.24 6.33
C GLN A 201 8.15 -2.52 7.08
N VAL A 202 9.40 -2.97 7.00
CA VAL A 202 9.84 -4.22 7.60
C VAL A 202 10.71 -3.95 8.83
N THR A 203 10.31 -4.52 9.96
CA THR A 203 11.13 -4.58 11.18
C THR A 203 11.54 -6.02 11.45
N ILE A 204 12.82 -6.27 11.54
CA ILE A 204 13.41 -7.58 11.85
C ILE A 204 13.94 -7.54 13.28
N VAL A 205 13.58 -8.53 14.08
CA VAL A 205 14.06 -8.64 15.46
C VAL A 205 14.68 -10.02 15.71
N ASP A 206 15.80 -10.05 16.39
CA ASP A 206 16.38 -11.29 16.91
C ASP A 206 16.94 -11.07 18.33
N HIS A 207 16.92 -12.10 19.14
CA HIS A 207 17.47 -12.09 20.50
C HIS A 207 18.96 -12.46 20.52
N ARG A 208 19.51 -12.85 19.40
CA ARG A 208 20.92 -13.24 19.23
C ARG A 208 21.65 -12.14 18.47
N SER A 209 22.56 -11.44 19.11
CA SER A 209 23.34 -10.34 18.52
C SER A 209 24.05 -10.73 17.22
N ALA A 210 24.55 -11.98 17.12
CA ALA A 210 25.23 -12.48 15.93
C ALA A 210 24.36 -12.52 14.66
N TYR A 211 23.04 -12.45 14.77
CA TYR A 211 22.11 -12.43 13.66
C TYR A 211 21.64 -11.00 13.29
N VAL A 212 21.91 -10.03 14.18
CA VAL A 212 21.45 -8.63 14.01
C VAL A 212 22.52 -7.86 13.21
N ASP A 213 22.49 -8.06 11.89
CA ASP A 213 23.35 -7.37 10.94
C ASP A 213 22.50 -6.68 9.89
N ALA A 214 22.44 -5.35 9.95
CA ALA A 214 21.64 -4.54 9.05
C ALA A 214 22.11 -4.62 7.58
N ALA A 215 23.41 -4.95 7.33
CA ALA A 215 23.95 -5.07 5.99
C ALA A 215 23.35 -6.25 5.19
N ARG A 216 22.75 -7.22 5.85
CA ARG A 216 22.09 -8.36 5.24
C ARG A 216 20.69 -8.07 4.70
N PHE A 217 20.11 -6.93 5.06
CA PHE A 217 18.72 -6.56 4.75
C PHE A 217 18.67 -5.28 3.91
N PRO A 218 17.57 -5.03 3.16
CA PRO A 218 17.38 -3.77 2.46
C PRO A 218 17.55 -2.56 3.39
N ALA A 219 18.19 -1.48 2.90
CA ALA A 219 18.60 -0.34 3.72
C ALA A 219 17.46 0.38 4.48
N HIS A 220 16.23 0.24 4.02
CA HIS A 220 15.04 0.80 4.69
C HIS A 220 14.38 -0.15 5.69
N CYS A 221 14.89 -1.37 5.84
CA CYS A 221 14.46 -2.28 6.89
C CYS A 221 15.09 -1.90 8.23
N ARG A 222 14.32 -2.02 9.30
CA ARG A 222 14.80 -1.79 10.66
C ARG A 222 15.21 -3.12 11.28
N VAL A 223 16.50 -3.27 11.63
CA VAL A 223 17.03 -4.50 12.25
C VAL A 223 17.42 -4.22 13.69
N ILE A 224 16.88 -4.98 14.63
CA ILE A 224 17.00 -4.65 16.06
C ILE A 224 17.29 -5.91 16.88
N GLU A 225 18.29 -5.83 17.75
CA GLU A 225 18.45 -6.78 18.85
C GLU A 225 17.41 -6.53 19.94
N VAL A 226 16.68 -7.59 20.34
CA VAL A 226 15.64 -7.45 21.36
C VAL A 226 15.59 -8.67 22.26
N ASP A 227 15.54 -8.48 23.57
CA ASP A 227 15.05 -9.53 24.44
C ASP A 227 13.57 -9.78 24.16
N ILE A 228 13.21 -11.03 23.88
CA ILE A 228 11.86 -11.42 23.54
C ILE A 228 10.85 -11.01 24.63
N ALA A 229 11.26 -11.00 25.89
CA ALA A 229 10.40 -10.61 27.00
C ALA A 229 9.99 -9.13 26.96
N THR A 230 10.85 -8.28 26.41
CA THR A 230 10.62 -6.82 26.30
C THR A 230 10.26 -6.37 24.87
N LEU A 231 9.93 -7.31 23.99
CA LEU A 231 9.59 -7.00 22.59
C LEU A 231 8.51 -5.92 22.47
N GLY A 232 7.41 -6.04 23.27
CA GLY A 232 6.31 -5.08 23.24
C GLY A 232 6.63 -3.71 23.85
N GLU A 233 7.77 -3.55 24.53
CA GLU A 233 8.26 -2.27 25.02
C GLU A 233 9.10 -1.54 23.97
N LYS A 234 9.80 -2.30 23.12
CA LYS A 234 10.67 -1.76 22.06
C LYS A 234 9.97 -1.59 20.71
N ILE A 235 8.95 -2.41 20.45
CA ILE A 235 8.15 -2.41 19.22
C ILE A 235 6.70 -2.15 19.59
N ASP A 236 6.13 -1.10 19.01
CA ASP A 236 4.69 -0.85 19.15
C ASP A 236 3.90 -1.85 18.30
N LEU A 237 3.47 -2.93 18.95
CA LEU A 237 2.74 -4.01 18.32
C LEU A 237 1.32 -3.60 17.85
N GLN A 238 0.81 -2.43 18.27
CA GLN A 238 -0.47 -1.91 17.78
C GLN A 238 -0.37 -1.42 16.32
N HIS A 239 0.84 -1.06 15.91
CA HIS A 239 1.12 -0.58 14.55
C HIS A 239 1.70 -1.67 13.63
N ILE A 240 1.66 -2.94 14.02
CA ILE A 240 2.08 -4.07 13.20
C ILE A 240 0.86 -4.72 12.57
N ASP A 241 0.84 -4.78 11.23
CA ASP A 241 -0.26 -5.41 10.47
C ASP A 241 -0.07 -6.93 10.39
N ALA A 242 1.18 -7.38 10.21
CA ALA A 242 1.51 -8.80 10.15
C ALA A 242 2.82 -9.09 10.89
N ALA A 243 2.88 -10.25 11.55
CA ALA A 243 4.11 -10.75 12.17
C ALA A 243 4.39 -12.17 11.69
N VAL A 244 5.67 -12.52 11.46
CA VAL A 244 6.10 -13.88 11.12
C VAL A 244 7.14 -14.32 12.12
N VAL A 245 6.90 -15.48 12.78
CA VAL A 245 7.82 -16.11 13.72
C VAL A 245 8.62 -17.15 12.95
N MET A 246 9.95 -16.93 12.85
CA MET A 246 10.87 -17.69 12.02
C MET A 246 12.30 -17.77 12.60
N SER A 247 12.42 -17.88 13.93
CA SER A 247 13.74 -17.94 14.58
C SER A 247 14.42 -19.30 14.46
N HIS A 248 13.72 -20.33 13.99
CA HIS A 248 14.11 -21.74 13.95
C HIS A 248 14.43 -22.37 15.31
N HIS A 249 14.29 -21.64 16.39
CA HIS A 249 14.50 -22.11 17.74
C HIS A 249 13.17 -22.27 18.47
N LEU A 250 12.78 -23.51 18.80
CA LEU A 250 11.45 -23.83 19.33
C LEU A 250 11.07 -23.00 20.56
N THR A 251 11.97 -22.90 21.53
CA THR A 251 11.72 -22.11 22.75
C THR A 251 11.59 -20.62 22.48
N ALA A 252 12.40 -20.08 21.57
CA ALA A 252 12.32 -18.67 21.19
C ALA A 252 11.00 -18.40 20.45
N ASP A 253 10.62 -19.27 19.50
CA ASP A 253 9.34 -19.15 18.79
C ASP A 253 8.14 -19.19 19.75
N GLY A 254 8.16 -20.08 20.75
CA GLY A 254 7.13 -20.11 21.78
C GLY A 254 7.04 -18.81 22.59
N ARG A 255 8.19 -18.21 22.91
CA ARG A 255 8.24 -16.91 23.60
C ARG A 255 7.72 -15.76 22.73
N TYR A 256 8.10 -15.69 21.43
CA TYR A 256 7.56 -14.72 20.49
C TYR A 256 6.05 -14.87 20.34
N LEU A 257 5.55 -16.08 20.13
CA LEU A 257 4.12 -16.34 20.05
C LEU A 257 3.38 -15.95 21.34
N ALA A 258 3.98 -16.16 22.52
CA ALA A 258 3.40 -15.79 23.79
C ALA A 258 3.26 -14.25 23.95
N VAL A 259 4.19 -13.47 23.41
CA VAL A 259 4.09 -12.00 23.35
C VAL A 259 3.01 -11.58 22.33
N LEU A 260 3.05 -12.15 21.12
CA LEU A 260 2.07 -11.86 20.08
C LEU A 260 0.64 -12.25 20.48
N ALA A 261 0.46 -13.30 21.31
CA ALA A 261 -0.85 -13.67 21.85
C ALA A 261 -1.51 -12.55 22.70
N LYS A 262 -0.73 -11.63 23.25
CA LYS A 262 -1.21 -10.49 24.03
C LYS A 262 -1.44 -9.23 23.19
N SER A 263 -1.02 -9.23 21.93
CA SER A 263 -1.14 -8.10 20.98
C SER A 263 -2.41 -8.21 20.15
N ASN A 264 -2.69 -7.13 19.40
CA ASN A 264 -3.77 -7.05 18.41
C ASN A 264 -3.29 -7.26 16.97
N VAL A 265 -2.06 -7.74 16.75
CA VAL A 265 -1.53 -8.04 15.40
C VAL A 265 -2.50 -8.98 14.69
N ALA A 266 -3.04 -8.55 13.55
CA ALA A 266 -4.14 -9.23 12.88
C ALA A 266 -3.72 -10.54 12.18
N TYR A 267 -2.47 -10.61 11.72
CA TYR A 267 -1.88 -11.79 11.07
C TYR A 267 -0.62 -12.24 11.83
N VAL A 268 -0.58 -13.49 12.25
CA VAL A 268 0.60 -14.08 12.89
C VAL A 268 0.96 -15.36 12.13
N GLY A 269 2.06 -15.32 11.38
CA GLY A 269 2.62 -16.48 10.68
C GLY A 269 3.61 -17.24 11.57
N LEU A 270 3.65 -18.56 11.44
CA LEU A 270 4.68 -19.39 12.05
C LEU A 270 5.33 -20.26 11.00
N LEU A 271 6.64 -20.10 10.81
CA LEU A 271 7.43 -20.93 9.93
C LEU A 271 7.71 -22.30 10.57
N GLY A 272 7.47 -23.35 9.80
CA GLY A 272 7.76 -24.73 10.21
C GLY A 272 6.58 -25.67 9.99
N PRO A 273 6.81 -26.98 10.10
CA PRO A 273 5.81 -28.00 9.81
C PRO A 273 4.65 -28.00 10.84
N ALA A 274 3.53 -28.61 10.47
CA ALA A 274 2.34 -28.76 11.34
C ALA A 274 2.66 -29.29 12.74
N ALA A 275 3.55 -30.28 12.83
CA ALA A 275 3.98 -30.84 14.12
C ALA A 275 4.63 -29.78 15.05
N ARG A 276 5.37 -28.78 14.48
CA ARG A 276 5.92 -27.69 15.27
C ARG A 276 4.81 -26.77 15.81
N ARG A 277 3.81 -26.46 15.01
CA ARG A 277 2.61 -25.72 15.44
C ARG A 277 1.90 -26.39 16.60
N GLU A 278 1.66 -27.71 16.47
CA GLU A 278 0.95 -28.50 17.52
C GLU A 278 1.71 -28.46 18.84
N ARG A 279 3.02 -28.68 18.80
CA ARG A 279 3.87 -28.61 19.97
C ARG A 279 3.86 -27.24 20.64
N LEU A 280 4.02 -26.18 19.87
CA LEU A 280 3.99 -24.81 20.38
C LEU A 280 2.61 -24.41 20.91
N ALA A 281 1.53 -24.87 20.28
CA ALA A 281 0.17 -24.66 20.77
C ALA A 281 -0.07 -25.34 22.13
N ALA A 282 0.47 -26.56 22.34
CA ALA A 282 0.41 -27.24 23.61
C ALA A 282 1.20 -26.49 24.71
N GLU A 283 2.40 -25.97 24.38
CA GLU A 283 3.23 -25.19 25.31
C GLU A 283 2.59 -23.85 25.70
N LEU A 284 1.85 -23.20 24.77
CA LEU A 284 1.17 -21.93 25.01
C LEU A 284 -0.08 -22.07 25.89
N GLY A 285 -0.68 -23.25 25.98
CA GLY A 285 -1.90 -23.49 26.75
C GLY A 285 -3.04 -22.52 26.35
N ASP A 286 -3.66 -21.84 27.33
CA ASP A 286 -4.79 -20.91 27.10
C ASP A 286 -4.44 -19.75 26.15
N ARG A 287 -3.16 -19.37 26.04
CA ARG A 287 -2.72 -18.31 25.11
C ARG A 287 -2.88 -18.74 23.65
N ALA A 288 -2.81 -20.03 23.35
CA ALA A 288 -3.05 -20.54 22.01
C ALA A 288 -4.46 -20.21 21.51
N ALA A 289 -5.45 -20.17 22.37
CA ALA A 289 -6.83 -19.80 22.00
C ALA A 289 -6.94 -18.37 21.44
N ARG A 290 -6.14 -17.43 21.96
CA ARG A 290 -6.10 -16.04 21.45
C ARG A 290 -5.41 -15.90 20.11
N LEU A 291 -4.47 -16.79 19.79
CA LEU A 291 -3.78 -16.80 18.51
C LEU A 291 -4.58 -17.53 17.43
N ARG A 292 -5.32 -18.58 17.79
CA ARG A 292 -5.97 -19.50 16.86
C ARG A 292 -6.73 -18.84 15.70
N PRO A 293 -7.49 -17.74 15.87
CA PRO A 293 -8.21 -17.08 14.76
C PRO A 293 -7.31 -16.37 13.76
N ARG A 294 -6.06 -16.06 14.11
CA ARG A 294 -5.12 -15.23 13.35
C ARG A 294 -3.73 -15.87 13.20
N LEU A 295 -3.60 -17.15 13.55
CA LEU A 295 -2.37 -17.93 13.41
C LEU A 295 -2.39 -18.72 12.10
N TYR A 296 -1.45 -18.40 11.22
CA TYR A 296 -1.20 -19.05 9.94
C TYR A 296 0.02 -19.97 10.11
N ALA A 297 -0.20 -21.27 10.19
CA ALA A 297 0.86 -22.23 10.48
C ALA A 297 0.53 -23.63 9.89
N PRO A 298 1.33 -24.13 8.96
CA PRO A 298 2.49 -23.49 8.33
C PRO A 298 2.15 -22.18 7.64
N VAL A 299 3.04 -21.16 7.75
CA VAL A 299 2.86 -19.88 7.08
C VAL A 299 3.15 -20.01 5.58
N GLY A 300 2.35 -19.34 4.77
CA GLY A 300 2.53 -19.22 3.33
C GLY A 300 1.47 -19.97 2.51
N LEU A 301 1.20 -19.46 1.30
CA LEU A 301 0.37 -20.14 0.32
C LEU A 301 1.07 -21.41 -0.18
N ASP A 302 0.30 -22.42 -0.53
CA ASP A 302 0.83 -23.64 -1.16
C ASP A 302 1.20 -23.38 -2.64
N LEU A 303 2.38 -22.78 -2.83
CA LEU A 303 2.94 -22.50 -4.16
C LEU A 303 3.94 -23.54 -4.63
N GLY A 304 4.30 -24.50 -3.77
CA GLY A 304 5.42 -25.41 -4.01
C GLY A 304 6.78 -24.72 -3.82
N GLY A 305 7.87 -25.47 -4.13
CA GLY A 305 9.23 -24.97 -3.93
C GLY A 305 9.76 -25.20 -2.51
N ARG A 306 11.10 -25.25 -2.38
CA ARG A 306 11.78 -25.54 -1.11
C ARG A 306 12.97 -24.62 -0.84
N THR A 307 13.29 -23.70 -1.77
CA THR A 307 14.35 -22.73 -1.54
C THR A 307 13.86 -21.63 -0.61
N PRO A 308 14.76 -20.93 0.09
CA PRO A 308 14.38 -19.79 0.93
C PRO A 308 13.54 -18.75 0.19
N GLU A 309 13.86 -18.46 -1.07
CA GLU A 309 13.15 -17.49 -1.92
C GLU A 309 11.74 -17.98 -2.27
N ALA A 310 11.56 -19.28 -2.57
CA ALA A 310 10.24 -19.83 -2.85
C ALA A 310 9.34 -19.82 -1.61
N ILE A 311 9.89 -20.09 -0.45
CA ILE A 311 9.20 -20.01 0.84
C ILE A 311 8.85 -18.56 1.15
N ALA A 312 9.79 -17.62 0.94
CA ALA A 312 9.56 -16.20 1.14
C ALA A 312 8.45 -15.65 0.23
N LEU A 313 8.44 -16.03 -1.05
CA LEU A 313 7.36 -15.70 -1.98
C LEU A 313 6.00 -16.21 -1.46
N SER A 314 5.95 -17.44 -0.99
CA SER A 314 4.74 -18.06 -0.43
C SER A 314 4.23 -17.28 0.79
N ILE A 315 5.11 -16.89 1.72
CA ILE A 315 4.80 -16.10 2.91
C ILE A 315 4.27 -14.73 2.54
N VAL A 316 5.02 -13.99 1.71
CA VAL A 316 4.65 -12.62 1.32
C VAL A 316 3.35 -12.59 0.51
N ALA A 317 3.14 -13.59 -0.37
CA ALA A 317 1.89 -13.71 -1.13
C ALA A 317 0.68 -13.97 -0.22
N GLU A 318 0.80 -14.80 0.82
CA GLU A 318 -0.28 -15.04 1.78
C GLU A 318 -0.61 -13.77 2.57
N ILE A 319 0.41 -13.07 3.09
CA ILE A 319 0.23 -11.80 3.80
C ILE A 319 -0.42 -10.75 2.89
N GLN A 320 0.06 -10.61 1.64
CA GLN A 320 -0.53 -9.70 0.66
C GLN A 320 -2.01 -10.02 0.40
N ALA A 321 -2.35 -11.30 0.25
CA ALA A 321 -3.74 -11.72 0.08
C ALA A 321 -4.57 -11.38 1.33
N PHE A 322 -4.06 -11.67 2.52
CA PHE A 322 -4.73 -11.37 3.79
C PHE A 322 -5.01 -9.87 3.96
N LEU A 323 -4.02 -9.01 3.76
CA LEU A 323 -4.13 -7.56 3.90
C LEU A 323 -5.16 -6.96 2.93
N ASN A 324 -5.38 -7.60 1.78
CA ASN A 324 -6.36 -7.19 0.77
C ASN A 324 -7.70 -7.93 0.87
N GLY A 325 -7.94 -8.71 1.93
CA GLY A 325 -9.18 -9.50 2.09
C GLY A 325 -9.37 -10.57 1.01
N ARG A 326 -8.26 -11.11 0.48
CA ARG A 326 -8.25 -12.12 -0.58
C ARG A 326 -7.77 -13.47 -0.05
N ARG A 327 -8.03 -14.54 -0.81
CA ARG A 327 -7.64 -15.92 -0.44
C ARG A 327 -6.44 -16.44 -1.23
N GLY A 328 -5.84 -15.63 -2.11
CA GLY A 328 -4.71 -16.05 -2.96
C GLY A 328 -5.10 -17.04 -4.07
N ALA A 329 -6.38 -17.14 -4.42
CA ALA A 329 -6.84 -17.99 -5.52
C ALA A 329 -6.47 -17.39 -6.89
N PRO A 330 -6.24 -18.22 -7.94
CA PRO A 330 -6.05 -17.73 -9.30
C PRO A 330 -7.23 -16.88 -9.78
N PHE A 331 -6.97 -15.79 -10.52
CA PHE A 331 -8.03 -14.95 -11.09
C PHE A 331 -9.01 -15.73 -11.97
N SER A 332 -8.54 -16.73 -12.71
CA SER A 332 -9.37 -17.63 -13.51
C SER A 332 -10.40 -18.39 -12.66
N ALA A 333 -10.05 -18.79 -11.45
CA ALA A 333 -10.97 -19.47 -10.55
C ALA A 333 -11.97 -18.51 -9.89
N VAL A 334 -11.57 -17.26 -9.66
CA VAL A 334 -12.45 -16.22 -9.08
C VAL A 334 -13.57 -15.84 -10.05
N HIS A 335 -13.29 -15.80 -11.35
CA HIS A 335 -14.28 -15.45 -12.38
C HIS A 335 -15.23 -16.62 -12.74
N GLN A 336 -14.84 -17.86 -12.54
CA GLN A 336 -15.72 -19.02 -12.79
C GLN A 336 -16.83 -19.15 -11.75
N GLY A 337 -16.69 -18.59 -10.56
CA GLY A 337 -17.74 -18.58 -9.53
C GLY A 337 -18.86 -17.57 -9.74
N SER A 338 -18.74 -16.66 -10.73
CA SER A 338 -19.77 -15.66 -11.07
C SER A 338 -20.66 -16.04 -12.25
N LEU A 339 -20.40 -17.17 -12.88
CA LEU A 339 -21.28 -17.76 -13.90
C LEU A 339 -22.23 -18.77 -13.23
N SER A 340 -23.20 -18.28 -12.44
CA SER A 340 -24.39 -19.06 -12.17
C SER A 340 -25.20 -19.14 -13.47
N PRO A 341 -25.56 -20.32 -13.97
CA PRO A 341 -26.44 -20.41 -15.13
C PRO A 341 -27.80 -19.82 -14.77
N VAL A 342 -28.31 -19.00 -15.65
CA VAL A 342 -29.71 -18.51 -15.68
C VAL A 342 -30.66 -19.69 -15.89
#